data_c235e2489d9a9c37f7c2e1edc8af2b8a
#
_entry.id   c235e2489d9a9c37f7c2e1edc8af2b8a
#
_cell.length_a   1.000
_cell.length_b   1.000
_cell.length_c   1.000
_cell.angle_alpha   90.00
_cell.angle_beta   90.00
_cell.angle_gamma   90.00
#
_symmetry.space_group_name_H-M   'P 1'
#
loop_
_entity.id
_entity.type
_entity.pdbx_description
1 polymer ?
#
loop_
_entity_poly.entity_id
_entity_poly.type
_entity_poly.pdbx_seq_one_letter_code
_entity_poly.pdbx_strand_id
1 'polypeptide(L)'
;SVNWAEEHPAVAALKNLGKALADLNLDVHYAWSLENGLTLLSESPKYSAIGIYLDAENSSTEQETVQLIKAIRAVSETLPVFALTREDLISRLPLDLISEVKEYIYLFSETPEFTANRIYTAIFQYNKHLLPPYFKTLKDFTQDGDYYWDCPGHMGGMAYLKHPIGVEFFNFFGENMFRADIGVATSEMGDYLIHAGPVKKSEEIA
;
A
#
# COMPACT_ATOMS: atom_id res chain seq x y z
N SER A 1 -17.67 -27.78 -10.35
CA SER A 1 -16.34 -27.15 -10.35
C SER A 1 -15.81 -27.10 -11.77
N VAL A 2 -15.98 -25.97 -12.41
CA VAL A 2 -15.36 -25.71 -13.72
C VAL A 2 -13.89 -25.51 -13.43
N ASN A 3 -13.05 -26.30 -14.12
CA ASN A 3 -11.61 -26.19 -14.02
C ASN A 3 -11.18 -24.92 -14.80
N TRP A 4 -11.22 -23.76 -14.17
CA TRP A 4 -10.87 -22.44 -14.73
C TRP A 4 -9.41 -22.33 -15.16
N ALA A 5 -8.60 -23.36 -14.86
CA ALA A 5 -7.16 -23.21 -14.75
C ALA A 5 -6.40 -23.10 -16.07
N GLU A 6 -6.91 -23.45 -17.24
CA GLU A 6 -6.05 -23.53 -18.42
C GLU A 6 -6.58 -22.89 -19.73
N GLU A 7 -7.86 -22.59 -19.90
CA GLU A 7 -8.40 -22.10 -21.18
C GLU A 7 -9.05 -20.71 -21.18
N HIS A 8 -9.24 -20.07 -20.03
CA HIS A 8 -9.94 -18.79 -20.01
C HIS A 8 -8.96 -17.62 -20.32
N PRO A 9 -9.27 -16.75 -21.31
CA PRO A 9 -8.39 -15.64 -21.69
C PRO A 9 -8.00 -14.71 -20.52
N ALA A 10 -8.90 -14.52 -19.55
CA ALA A 10 -8.64 -13.73 -18.36
C ALA A 10 -7.51 -14.30 -17.49
N VAL A 11 -7.34 -15.62 -17.43
CA VAL A 11 -6.27 -16.27 -16.66
C VAL A 11 -4.90 -15.85 -17.18
N ALA A 12 -4.73 -15.84 -18.49
CA ALA A 12 -3.49 -15.40 -19.11
C ALA A 12 -3.22 -13.90 -18.85
N ALA A 13 -4.26 -13.05 -18.95
CA ALA A 13 -4.15 -11.62 -18.66
C ALA A 13 -3.82 -11.36 -17.19
N LEU A 14 -4.46 -12.06 -16.26
CA LEU A 14 -4.16 -11.96 -14.80
C LEU A 14 -2.74 -12.41 -14.47
N LYS A 15 -2.25 -13.50 -15.10
CA LYS A 15 -0.86 -13.95 -14.94
C LYS A 15 0.14 -12.93 -15.48
N ASN A 16 -0.14 -12.30 -16.63
CA ASN A 16 0.70 -11.25 -17.19
C ASN A 16 0.72 -9.99 -16.28
N LEU A 17 -0.43 -9.59 -15.77
CA LEU A 17 -0.52 -8.51 -14.80
C LEU A 17 0.26 -8.84 -13.51
N GLY A 18 0.10 -10.06 -13.01
CA GLY A 18 0.85 -10.51 -11.82
C GLY A 18 2.35 -10.53 -12.04
N LYS A 19 2.82 -10.88 -13.23
CA LYS A 19 4.23 -10.79 -13.60
C LYS A 19 4.72 -9.33 -13.59
N ALA A 20 3.96 -8.42 -14.19
CA ALA A 20 4.29 -7.00 -14.19
C ALA A 20 4.29 -6.39 -12.77
N LEU A 21 3.42 -6.85 -11.87
CA LEU A 21 3.45 -6.47 -10.46
C LEU A 21 4.67 -7.03 -9.73
N ALA A 22 5.05 -8.28 -10.02
CA ALA A 22 6.28 -8.89 -9.46
C ALA A 22 7.55 -8.16 -9.91
N ASP A 23 7.61 -7.67 -11.14
CA ASP A 23 8.71 -6.84 -11.66
C ASP A 23 8.83 -5.50 -10.90
N LEU A 24 7.76 -5.06 -10.22
CA LEU A 24 7.73 -3.92 -9.28
C LEU A 24 8.03 -4.33 -7.82
N ASN A 25 8.57 -5.52 -7.58
CA ASN A 25 8.85 -6.09 -6.26
C ASN A 25 7.62 -6.27 -5.36
N LEU A 26 6.47 -6.59 -5.94
CA LEU A 26 5.26 -6.96 -5.22
C LEU A 26 5.10 -8.48 -5.22
N ASP A 27 4.82 -9.07 -4.06
CA ASP A 27 4.41 -10.46 -3.96
C ASP A 27 2.96 -10.61 -4.39
N VAL A 28 2.70 -11.52 -5.37
CA VAL A 28 1.39 -11.73 -5.94
C VAL A 28 0.88 -13.12 -5.61
N HIS A 29 -0.26 -13.17 -4.92
CA HIS A 29 -0.95 -14.41 -4.57
C HIS A 29 -2.23 -14.54 -5.38
N TYR A 30 -2.53 -15.74 -5.85
CA TYR A 30 -3.71 -16.02 -6.64
C TYR A 30 -4.69 -16.89 -5.88
N ALA A 31 -5.95 -16.50 -5.88
CA ALA A 31 -7.07 -17.31 -5.44
C ALA A 31 -8.00 -17.60 -6.62
N TRP A 32 -8.29 -18.86 -6.87
CA TRP A 32 -9.12 -19.28 -7.99
C TRP A 32 -10.56 -19.64 -7.57
N SER A 33 -10.89 -19.46 -6.29
CA SER A 33 -12.23 -19.62 -5.75
C SER A 33 -12.44 -18.67 -4.57
N LEU A 34 -13.70 -18.42 -4.20
CA LEU A 34 -14.05 -17.64 -3.00
C LEU A 34 -13.40 -18.25 -1.74
N GLU A 35 -13.49 -19.57 -1.58
CA GLU A 35 -12.93 -20.28 -0.42
C GLU A 35 -11.42 -20.05 -0.30
N ASN A 36 -10.68 -20.18 -1.41
CA ASN A 36 -9.25 -19.90 -1.43
C ASN A 36 -8.95 -18.43 -1.11
N GLY A 37 -9.76 -17.48 -1.61
CA GLY A 37 -9.62 -16.06 -1.31
C GLY A 37 -9.82 -15.76 0.17
N LEU A 38 -10.86 -16.34 0.79
CA LEU A 38 -11.13 -16.19 2.21
C LEU A 38 -10.03 -16.83 3.08
N THR A 39 -9.48 -17.97 2.66
CA THR A 39 -8.36 -18.63 3.34
C THR A 39 -7.12 -17.72 3.31
N LEU A 40 -6.74 -17.20 2.15
CA LEU A 40 -5.62 -16.28 2.03
C LEU A 40 -5.79 -15.03 2.90
N LEU A 41 -7.00 -14.47 2.97
CA LEU A 41 -7.29 -13.32 3.85
C LEU A 41 -7.12 -13.66 5.33
N SER A 42 -7.45 -14.88 5.74
CA SER A 42 -7.33 -15.31 7.14
C SER A 42 -5.89 -15.63 7.54
N GLU A 43 -5.10 -16.20 6.62
CA GLU A 43 -3.71 -16.61 6.87
C GLU A 43 -2.73 -15.45 6.85
N SER A 44 -2.98 -14.43 6.03
CA SER A 44 -2.08 -13.29 5.89
C SER A 44 -2.85 -11.97 5.80
N PRO A 45 -3.14 -11.32 6.94
CA PRO A 45 -3.86 -10.05 6.95
C PRO A 45 -3.06 -8.86 6.40
N LYS A 46 -1.90 -9.07 5.79
CA LYS A 46 -0.95 -8.02 5.40
C LYS A 46 -0.95 -7.70 3.90
N TYR A 47 -2.07 -7.88 3.24
CA TYR A 47 -2.18 -7.45 1.85
C TYR A 47 -2.23 -5.92 1.74
N SER A 48 -1.57 -5.38 0.72
CA SER A 48 -1.59 -3.94 0.42
C SER A 48 -2.60 -3.58 -0.67
N ALA A 49 -3.14 -4.55 -1.37
CA ALA A 49 -4.23 -4.42 -2.32
C ALA A 49 -4.85 -5.78 -2.64
N ILE A 50 -6.09 -5.78 -3.12
CA ILE A 50 -6.79 -6.98 -3.61
C ILE A 50 -7.40 -6.68 -4.97
N GLY A 51 -7.15 -7.55 -5.95
CA GLY A 51 -7.81 -7.55 -7.25
C GLY A 51 -8.88 -8.64 -7.28
N ILE A 52 -10.12 -8.28 -7.63
CA ILE A 52 -11.24 -9.21 -7.80
C ILE A 52 -11.61 -9.25 -9.28
N TYR A 53 -11.49 -10.42 -9.91
CA TYR A 53 -11.95 -10.59 -11.28
C TYR A 53 -13.46 -10.77 -11.32
N LEU A 54 -14.12 -9.93 -12.11
CA LEU A 54 -15.56 -9.94 -12.31
C LEU A 54 -15.88 -10.44 -13.72
N ASP A 55 -16.73 -11.46 -13.81
CA ASP A 55 -17.21 -12.02 -15.07
C ASP A 55 -18.70 -11.71 -15.25
N ALA A 56 -19.04 -11.16 -16.42
CA ALA A 56 -20.40 -10.78 -16.78
C ALA A 56 -21.35 -12.00 -16.96
N GLU A 57 -20.79 -13.16 -17.24
CA GLU A 57 -21.58 -14.33 -17.63
C GLU A 57 -22.08 -15.16 -16.43
N ASN A 58 -21.59 -14.86 -15.22
CA ASN A 58 -21.85 -15.67 -14.02
C ASN A 58 -22.58 -14.90 -12.93
N SER A 59 -23.90 -15.08 -12.82
CA SER A 59 -24.71 -14.45 -11.77
C SER A 59 -24.41 -14.94 -10.33
N SER A 60 -23.75 -16.10 -10.16
CA SER A 60 -23.25 -16.57 -8.86
C SER A 60 -22.07 -15.71 -8.37
N THR A 61 -21.33 -15.11 -9.29
CA THR A 61 -20.16 -14.27 -9.00
C THR A 61 -20.52 -13.01 -8.23
N GLU A 62 -21.73 -12.46 -8.39
CA GLU A 62 -22.15 -11.25 -7.67
C GLU A 62 -22.28 -11.48 -6.16
N GLN A 63 -22.95 -12.55 -5.73
CA GLN A 63 -23.10 -12.88 -4.31
C GLN A 63 -21.75 -13.24 -3.68
N GLU A 64 -20.92 -13.99 -4.38
CA GLU A 64 -19.57 -14.32 -3.94
C GLU A 64 -18.69 -13.07 -3.82
N THR A 65 -18.79 -12.13 -4.75
CA THR A 65 -18.07 -10.85 -4.71
C THR A 65 -18.49 -10.01 -3.51
N VAL A 66 -19.80 -9.90 -3.24
CA VAL A 66 -20.31 -9.20 -2.05
C VAL A 66 -19.77 -9.83 -0.76
N GLN A 67 -19.78 -11.17 -0.67
CA GLN A 67 -19.26 -11.87 0.49
C GLN A 67 -17.75 -11.63 0.68
N LEU A 68 -16.99 -11.67 -0.39
CA LEU A 68 -15.54 -11.41 -0.35
C LEU A 68 -15.25 -9.96 0.06
N ILE A 69 -15.95 -8.98 -0.50
CA ILE A 69 -15.78 -7.57 -0.12
C ILE A 69 -16.12 -7.34 1.36
N LYS A 70 -17.19 -7.94 1.86
CA LYS A 70 -17.51 -7.86 3.29
C LYS A 70 -16.41 -8.47 4.17
N ALA A 71 -15.82 -9.59 3.76
CA ALA A 71 -14.69 -10.18 4.46
C ALA A 71 -13.45 -9.29 4.43
N ILE A 72 -13.15 -8.67 3.28
CA ILE A 72 -12.05 -7.71 3.14
C ILE A 72 -12.26 -6.51 4.07
N ARG A 73 -13.46 -5.93 4.11
CA ARG A 73 -13.78 -4.77 4.94
C ARG A 73 -13.78 -5.10 6.44
N ALA A 74 -14.06 -6.33 6.80
CA ALA A 74 -13.91 -6.80 8.19
C ALA A 74 -12.43 -6.84 8.63
N VAL A 75 -11.50 -7.04 7.70
CA VAL A 75 -10.05 -7.02 7.98
C VAL A 75 -9.49 -5.59 7.91
N SER A 76 -9.91 -4.80 6.91
CA SER A 76 -9.46 -3.41 6.74
C SER A 76 -10.48 -2.60 5.96
N GLU A 77 -10.95 -1.50 6.54
CA GLU A 77 -11.89 -0.58 5.89
C GLU A 77 -11.27 0.17 4.70
N THR A 78 -9.97 0.38 4.71
CA THR A 78 -9.27 1.25 3.77
C THR A 78 -8.42 0.51 2.73
N LEU A 79 -8.35 -0.83 2.80
CA LEU A 79 -7.57 -1.64 1.87
C LEU A 79 -8.05 -1.42 0.42
N PRO A 80 -7.15 -1.05 -0.51
CA PRO A 80 -7.53 -0.87 -1.91
C PRO A 80 -8.04 -2.17 -2.54
N VAL A 81 -9.25 -2.13 -3.08
CA VAL A 81 -9.87 -3.22 -3.84
C VAL A 81 -10.02 -2.78 -5.28
N PHE A 82 -9.52 -3.58 -6.22
CA PHE A 82 -9.63 -3.34 -7.66
C PHE A 82 -10.58 -4.34 -8.27
N ALA A 83 -11.53 -3.86 -9.06
CA ALA A 83 -12.36 -4.73 -9.89
C ALA A 83 -11.70 -4.91 -11.26
N LEU A 84 -11.31 -6.13 -11.56
CA LEU A 84 -10.69 -6.52 -12.83
C LEU A 84 -11.75 -7.14 -13.74
N THR A 85 -11.94 -6.63 -14.93
CA THR A 85 -13.01 -7.09 -15.82
C THR A 85 -12.60 -7.09 -17.29
N ARG A 86 -13.34 -7.81 -18.11
CA ARG A 86 -13.20 -7.78 -19.59
C ARG A 86 -14.00 -6.66 -20.23
N GLU A 87 -15.15 -6.31 -19.65
CA GLU A 87 -16.17 -5.43 -20.24
C GLU A 87 -16.60 -4.36 -19.25
N ASP A 88 -17.33 -3.37 -19.74
CA ASP A 88 -17.97 -2.39 -18.88
C ASP A 88 -19.15 -3.03 -18.15
N LEU A 89 -18.89 -3.48 -16.93
CA LEU A 89 -19.88 -4.07 -16.02
C LEU A 89 -20.44 -3.06 -15.01
N ILE A 90 -19.91 -1.84 -14.97
CA ILE A 90 -20.28 -0.84 -13.94
C ILE A 90 -21.78 -0.62 -13.90
N SER A 91 -22.43 -0.56 -15.07
CA SER A 91 -23.89 -0.38 -15.18
C SER A 91 -24.74 -1.55 -14.65
N ARG A 92 -24.14 -2.70 -14.41
CA ARG A 92 -24.79 -3.93 -13.94
C ARG A 92 -24.51 -4.27 -12.50
N LEU A 93 -23.56 -3.57 -11.87
CA LEU A 93 -23.17 -3.83 -10.49
C LEU A 93 -24.06 -3.07 -9.51
N PRO A 94 -24.37 -3.65 -8.34
CA PRO A 94 -25.03 -2.95 -7.26
C PRO A 94 -24.23 -1.71 -6.81
N LEU A 95 -24.93 -0.63 -6.48
CA LEU A 95 -24.29 0.62 -6.03
C LEU A 95 -23.39 0.40 -4.80
N ASP A 96 -23.80 -0.49 -3.91
CA ASP A 96 -23.02 -0.84 -2.71
C ASP A 96 -21.66 -1.46 -3.06
N LEU A 97 -21.58 -2.24 -4.14
CA LEU A 97 -20.32 -2.80 -4.63
C LEU A 97 -19.46 -1.72 -5.30
N ILE A 98 -20.09 -0.80 -6.03
CA ILE A 98 -19.38 0.28 -6.73
C ILE A 98 -18.63 1.16 -5.73
N SER A 99 -19.23 1.47 -4.58
CA SER A 99 -18.63 2.33 -3.55
C SER A 99 -17.43 1.69 -2.84
N GLU A 100 -17.36 0.36 -2.80
CA GLU A 100 -16.31 -0.39 -2.11
C GLU A 100 -15.06 -0.62 -2.96
N VAL A 101 -15.14 -0.37 -4.26
CA VAL A 101 -14.05 -0.59 -5.19
C VAL A 101 -13.28 0.71 -5.42
N LYS A 102 -11.97 0.66 -5.25
CA LYS A 102 -11.06 1.79 -5.50
C LYS A 102 -11.06 2.19 -6.96
N GLU A 103 -11.03 1.19 -7.85
CA GLU A 103 -10.91 1.41 -9.29
C GLU A 103 -11.35 0.16 -10.08
N TYR A 104 -11.92 0.42 -11.27
CA TYR A 104 -12.23 -0.60 -12.26
C TYR A 104 -11.14 -0.66 -13.31
N ILE A 105 -10.66 -1.86 -13.61
CA ILE A 105 -9.56 -2.10 -14.53
C ILE A 105 -10.03 -3.05 -15.64
N TYR A 106 -9.95 -2.57 -16.88
CA TYR A 106 -10.27 -3.37 -18.06
C TYR A 106 -9.01 -4.12 -18.52
N LEU A 107 -8.94 -5.42 -18.20
CA LEU A 107 -7.74 -6.25 -18.39
C LEU A 107 -7.21 -6.31 -19.83
N PHE A 108 -8.05 -6.00 -20.83
CA PHE A 108 -7.69 -6.11 -22.24
C PHE A 108 -7.59 -4.76 -22.96
N SER A 109 -7.82 -3.66 -22.24
CA SER A 109 -7.78 -2.31 -22.80
C SER A 109 -6.44 -1.61 -22.62
N GLU A 110 -5.65 -2.04 -21.64
CA GLU A 110 -4.38 -1.44 -21.27
C GLU A 110 -3.28 -2.50 -21.21
N THR A 111 -2.03 -2.08 -21.31
CA THR A 111 -0.91 -3.02 -21.12
C THR A 111 -0.79 -3.45 -19.66
N PRO A 112 -0.32 -4.69 -19.40
CA PRO A 112 -0.11 -5.16 -18.03
C PRO A 112 0.80 -4.24 -17.20
N GLU A 113 1.82 -3.65 -17.82
CA GLU A 113 2.77 -2.74 -17.18
C GLU A 113 2.11 -1.43 -16.76
N PHE A 114 1.24 -0.87 -17.60
CA PHE A 114 0.50 0.34 -17.27
C PHE A 114 -0.46 0.11 -16.10
N THR A 115 -1.22 -0.98 -16.17
CA THR A 115 -2.12 -1.40 -15.09
C THR A 115 -1.35 -1.68 -13.79
N ALA A 116 -0.22 -2.37 -13.86
CA ALA A 116 0.63 -2.63 -12.70
C ALA A 116 1.12 -1.35 -12.04
N ASN A 117 1.54 -0.35 -12.80
CA ASN A 117 1.97 0.96 -12.26
C ASN A 117 0.82 1.71 -11.58
N ARG A 118 -0.42 1.63 -12.09
CA ARG A 118 -1.60 2.22 -11.43
C ARG A 118 -1.86 1.57 -10.07
N ILE A 119 -1.87 0.23 -10.04
CA ILE A 119 -2.03 -0.54 -8.81
C ILE A 119 -0.90 -0.22 -7.81
N TYR A 120 0.34 -0.21 -8.28
CA TYR A 120 1.51 0.13 -7.46
C TYR A 120 1.39 1.52 -6.84
N THR A 121 0.95 2.51 -7.62
CA THR A 121 0.72 3.88 -7.12
C THR A 121 -0.32 3.91 -6.02
N ALA A 122 -1.43 3.18 -6.18
CA ALA A 122 -2.47 3.09 -5.15
C ALA A 122 -1.97 2.36 -3.89
N ILE A 123 -1.19 1.29 -4.03
CA ILE A 123 -0.53 0.59 -2.92
C ILE A 123 0.42 1.53 -2.19
N PHE A 124 1.23 2.28 -2.93
CA PHE A 124 2.17 3.24 -2.34
C PHE A 124 1.45 4.30 -1.50
N GLN A 125 0.36 4.86 -2.02
CA GLN A 125 -0.47 5.83 -1.30
C GLN A 125 -1.12 5.19 -0.06
N TYR A 126 -1.67 3.99 -0.19
CA TYR A 126 -2.25 3.26 0.93
C TYR A 126 -1.21 3.03 2.04
N ASN A 127 -0.05 2.49 1.70
CA ASN A 127 1.02 2.24 2.66
C ASN A 127 1.51 3.54 3.34
N LYS A 128 1.54 4.65 2.60
CA LYS A 128 1.89 5.97 3.15
C LYS A 128 0.86 6.44 4.20
N HIS A 129 -0.43 6.09 4.03
CA HIS A 129 -1.47 6.42 5.00
C HIS A 129 -1.46 5.54 6.25
N LEU A 130 -0.88 4.33 6.16
CA LEU A 130 -0.74 3.43 7.31
C LEU A 130 0.38 3.86 8.27
N LEU A 131 1.27 4.75 7.86
CA LEU A 131 2.34 5.23 8.74
C LEU A 131 1.77 6.07 9.88
N PRO A 132 2.15 5.79 11.14
CA PRO A 132 1.79 6.65 12.26
C PRO A 132 2.18 8.10 11.99
N PRO A 133 1.36 9.09 12.35
CA PRO A 133 1.56 10.50 11.99
C PRO A 133 2.94 11.03 12.36
N TYR A 134 3.41 10.72 13.55
CA TYR A 134 4.75 11.14 14.02
C TYR A 134 5.86 10.51 13.16
N PHE A 135 5.81 9.19 12.95
CA PHE A 135 6.80 8.49 12.13
C PHE A 135 6.78 8.95 10.66
N LYS A 136 5.60 9.21 10.13
CA LYS A 136 5.45 9.76 8.78
C LYS A 136 6.14 11.11 8.65
N THR A 137 5.88 12.03 9.59
CA THR A 137 6.50 13.36 9.58
C THR A 137 8.01 13.28 9.76
N LEU A 138 8.49 12.43 10.66
CA LEU A 138 9.91 12.17 10.84
C LEU A 138 10.58 11.67 9.56
N LYS A 139 9.94 10.73 8.88
CA LYS A 139 10.42 10.20 7.61
C LYS A 139 10.46 11.26 6.51
N ASP A 140 9.38 12.04 6.37
CA ASP A 140 9.30 13.12 5.40
C ASP A 140 10.42 14.15 5.68
N PHE A 141 10.61 14.58 6.93
CA PHE A 141 11.67 15.49 7.36
C PHE A 141 13.08 14.97 7.04
N THR A 142 13.35 13.67 7.27
CA THR A 142 14.66 13.09 6.96
C THR A 142 14.95 13.06 5.46
N GLN A 143 13.93 13.04 4.60
CA GLN A 143 14.05 12.94 3.14
C GLN A 143 14.08 14.30 2.44
N ASP A 144 13.49 15.35 3.03
CA ASP A 144 13.35 16.67 2.39
C ASP A 144 14.66 17.47 2.29
N GLY A 145 15.72 16.99 2.95
CA GLY A 145 17.06 17.58 2.80
C GLY A 145 17.25 18.90 3.53
N ASP A 146 16.39 19.24 4.46
CA ASP A 146 16.44 20.46 5.24
C ASP A 146 17.72 20.59 6.07
N TYR A 147 18.16 21.82 6.31
CA TYR A 147 19.30 22.11 7.18
C TYR A 147 18.92 21.89 8.63
N TYR A 148 19.80 21.18 9.34
CA TYR A 148 19.65 20.90 10.77
C TYR A 148 20.20 22.06 11.59
N TRP A 149 19.31 22.84 12.17
CA TRP A 149 19.63 23.91 13.14
C TRP A 149 19.37 23.47 14.58
N ASP A 150 19.28 22.17 14.79
CA ASP A 150 18.89 21.53 16.02
C ASP A 150 20.04 21.33 16.99
N CYS A 151 19.68 21.03 18.27
CA CYS A 151 20.61 20.74 19.36
C CYS A 151 21.60 19.60 19.10
N PRO A 152 21.28 18.51 18.36
CA PRO A 152 22.27 17.50 18.04
C PRO A 152 23.44 18.09 17.24
N GLY A 153 24.59 18.22 17.89
CA GLY A 153 25.79 18.86 17.31
C GLY A 153 26.39 18.13 16.12
N HIS A 154 25.89 16.94 15.78
CA HIS A 154 26.31 16.18 14.61
C HIS A 154 25.63 16.68 13.31
N MET A 155 24.63 17.56 13.37
CA MET A 155 23.98 18.18 12.21
C MET A 155 23.54 17.14 11.15
N GLY A 156 22.64 16.22 11.49
CA GLY A 156 22.22 15.14 10.62
C GLY A 156 23.35 14.15 10.27
N GLY A 157 24.36 14.05 11.12
CA GLY A 157 25.50 13.14 10.91
C GLY A 157 26.70 13.78 10.17
N MET A 158 26.56 14.99 9.64
CA MET A 158 27.62 15.65 8.85
C MET A 158 28.92 15.86 9.66
N ALA A 159 28.85 16.02 10.97
CA ALA A 159 30.03 16.16 11.82
C ALA A 159 30.91 14.92 11.83
N TYR A 160 30.33 13.72 11.69
CA TYR A 160 31.08 12.46 11.65
C TYR A 160 31.89 12.29 10.36
N LEU A 161 31.46 12.87 9.25
CA LEU A 161 32.15 12.74 7.96
C LEU A 161 33.50 13.46 7.89
N LYS A 162 33.86 14.23 8.93
CA LYS A 162 35.13 14.96 9.01
C LYS A 162 36.33 14.10 9.44
N HIS A 163 36.10 12.86 9.88
CA HIS A 163 37.16 12.00 10.38
C HIS A 163 36.92 10.54 9.95
N PRO A 164 37.94 9.77 9.55
CA PRO A 164 37.79 8.41 9.07
C PRO A 164 37.00 7.48 10.00
N ILE A 165 37.26 7.54 11.32
CA ILE A 165 36.50 6.75 12.30
C ILE A 165 35.03 7.21 12.36
N GLY A 166 34.77 8.50 12.19
CA GLY A 166 33.41 9.01 12.10
C GLY A 166 32.67 8.51 10.85
N VAL A 167 33.36 8.41 9.72
CA VAL A 167 32.78 7.82 8.49
C VAL A 167 32.37 6.37 8.71
N GLU A 168 33.21 5.56 9.38
CA GLU A 168 32.84 4.18 9.74
C GLU A 168 31.59 4.15 10.62
N PHE A 169 31.51 5.00 11.61
CA PHE A 169 30.36 5.11 12.49
C PHE A 169 29.11 5.54 11.72
N PHE A 170 29.22 6.53 10.85
CA PHE A 170 28.12 7.00 9.99
C PHE A 170 27.62 5.90 9.06
N ASN A 171 28.53 5.16 8.41
CA ASN A 171 28.19 4.07 7.50
C ASN A 171 27.51 2.90 8.23
N PHE A 172 27.94 2.60 9.45
CA PHE A 172 27.36 1.53 10.26
C PHE A 172 25.91 1.80 10.65
N PHE A 173 25.60 3.01 11.12
CA PHE A 173 24.24 3.36 11.55
C PHE A 173 23.35 3.84 10.41
N GLY A 174 23.91 4.37 9.36
CA GLY A 174 23.21 4.91 8.21
C GLY A 174 22.72 6.35 8.40
N GLU A 175 22.61 7.07 7.32
CA GLU A 175 22.25 8.49 7.28
C GLU A 175 20.91 8.79 7.97
N ASN A 176 19.90 7.95 7.73
CA ASN A 176 18.55 8.17 8.26
C ASN A 176 18.51 8.18 9.79
N MET A 177 19.40 7.42 10.46
CA MET A 177 19.46 7.43 11.91
C MET A 177 19.87 8.80 12.46
N PHE A 178 20.90 9.40 11.86
CA PHE A 178 21.39 10.71 12.29
C PHE A 178 20.44 11.83 11.88
N ARG A 179 19.80 11.70 10.72
CA ARG A 179 18.83 12.67 10.24
C ARG A 179 17.52 12.63 11.03
N ALA A 180 17.19 11.49 11.62
CA ALA A 180 16.03 11.32 12.48
C ALA A 180 16.25 11.77 13.94
N ASP A 181 17.50 12.07 14.33
CA ASP A 181 17.81 12.63 15.64
C ASP A 181 17.62 14.16 15.60
N ILE A 182 16.39 14.57 15.80
CA ILE A 182 15.93 15.96 15.75
C ILE A 182 15.29 16.38 17.06
N GLY A 183 15.37 17.67 17.37
CA GLY A 183 14.66 18.26 18.49
C GLY A 183 13.14 18.24 18.23
N VAL A 184 12.38 17.98 19.29
CA VAL A 184 10.92 17.81 19.21
C VAL A 184 10.17 19.14 19.11
N ALA A 185 10.86 20.25 19.25
CA ALA A 185 10.29 21.59 19.16
C ALA A 185 10.34 22.21 17.75
N THR A 186 10.55 21.39 16.73
CA THR A 186 10.43 21.86 15.33
C THR A 186 8.97 22.06 14.95
N SER A 187 8.69 23.06 14.13
CA SER A 187 7.33 23.39 13.69
C SER A 187 6.64 22.21 13.00
N GLU A 188 7.41 21.36 12.31
CA GLU A 188 6.93 20.21 11.55
C GLU A 188 6.55 19.03 12.47
N MET A 189 7.33 18.80 13.54
CA MET A 189 7.14 17.66 14.44
C MET A 189 6.06 17.89 15.50
N GLY A 190 5.67 19.13 15.72
CA GLY A 190 4.75 19.51 16.77
C GLY A 190 5.45 19.75 18.11
N ASP A 191 4.69 19.76 19.17
CA ASP A 191 5.19 20.07 20.52
C ASP A 191 4.61 19.09 21.53
N TYR A 192 5.51 18.42 22.27
CA TYR A 192 5.14 17.47 23.34
C TYR A 192 4.53 18.15 24.55
N LEU A 193 4.94 19.38 24.85
CA LEU A 193 4.47 20.06 26.06
C LEU A 193 3.03 20.54 25.92
N ILE A 194 2.65 20.98 24.73
CA ILE A 194 1.30 21.47 24.45
C ILE A 194 0.44 20.49 23.68
N HIS A 195 0.95 19.27 23.43
CA HIS A 195 0.26 18.23 22.67
C HIS A 195 -0.29 18.74 21.33
N ALA A 196 0.59 19.17 20.45
CA ALA A 196 0.23 19.74 19.15
C ALA A 196 0.86 19.00 17.98
N GLY A 197 0.24 19.12 16.80
CA GLY A 197 0.77 18.60 15.54
C GLY A 197 0.77 17.08 15.44
N PRO A 198 1.77 16.47 14.77
CA PRO A 198 1.91 15.02 14.58
C PRO A 198 2.00 14.23 15.89
N VAL A 199 2.59 14.82 16.94
CA VAL A 199 2.65 14.22 18.28
C VAL A 199 1.24 13.95 18.78
N LYS A 200 0.39 14.98 18.84
CA LYS A 200 -1.01 14.85 19.27
C LYS A 200 -1.77 13.81 18.47
N LYS A 201 -1.65 13.85 17.14
CA LYS A 201 -2.32 12.88 16.28
C LYS A 201 -1.90 11.44 16.54
N SER A 202 -0.63 11.22 16.93
CA SER A 202 -0.13 9.88 17.27
C SER A 202 -0.63 9.42 18.63
N GLU A 203 -0.73 10.33 19.60
CA GLU A 203 -1.30 10.07 20.93
C GLU A 203 -2.80 9.70 20.83
N GLU A 204 -3.55 10.33 19.94
CA GLU A 204 -4.97 10.05 19.72
C GLU A 204 -5.23 8.64 19.10
N ILE A 205 -4.21 8.06 18.44
CA ILE A 205 -4.29 6.73 17.83
C ILE A 205 -3.84 5.63 18.82
N ALA A 206 -2.95 5.93 19.73
CA ALA A 206 -2.38 5.00 20.70
C ALA A 206 -3.36 4.65 21.81
#